data_6f7e2c7a0a630aadcaee56fadcdcfc99
#
_entry.id   6f7e2c7a0a630aadcaee56fadcdcfc99
#
_cell.length_a   1.000
_cell.length_b   1.000
_cell.length_c   1.000
_cell.angle_alpha   90.00
_cell.angle_beta   90.00
_cell.angle_gamma   90.00
#
_symmetry.space_group_name_H-M   'P 1'
#
loop_
_entity.id
_entity.type
_entity.pdbx_description
1 polymer ?
#
loop_
_entity_poly.entity_id
_entity_poly.type
_entity_poly.pdbx_seq_one_letter_code
_entity_poly.pdbx_strand_id
1 'polypeptide(L)'
;KLLLKVGTFLQDVVRINPVHPHALPFIDLPAAYVNYFGEEGLNDEGASLSWLTPTKSFYQELVFQATAAASESPSFYRGDNNHFIYLGHLKNFFTLSDNATLEFGLTGITGPNDSSKNTNIGAVDLTYKWKPVQMNTYKSFTWQSEFFYSNANYSSANAHNSFGLYSFVEDQVAKRWFLTGRYDYAERPYNN
;
A
#
# COMPACT_ATOMS: atom_id res chain seq x y z
N LYS A 1 -9.72 20.39 1.60
CA LYS A 1 -10.87 19.76 0.90
C LYS A 1 -11.13 18.41 1.55
N LEU A 2 -12.41 18.10 1.82
CA LEU A 2 -12.85 16.80 2.33
C LEU A 2 -13.57 16.03 1.22
N LEU A 3 -13.35 14.72 1.17
CA LEU A 3 -14.03 13.77 0.29
C LEU A 3 -14.49 12.57 1.11
N LEU A 4 -15.78 12.23 1.01
CA LEU A 4 -16.37 11.01 1.57
C LEU A 4 -16.67 10.04 0.42
N LYS A 5 -16.24 8.78 0.56
CA LYS A 5 -16.53 7.66 -0.35
C LYS A 5 -17.22 6.56 0.47
N VAL A 6 -18.30 5.97 -0.04
CA VAL A 6 -19.02 4.86 0.59
C VAL A 6 -19.33 3.82 -0.46
N GLY A 7 -19.15 2.54 -0.15
CA GLY A 7 -19.36 1.42 -1.05
C GLY A 7 -18.22 0.41 -1.01
N THR A 8 -18.09 -0.41 -2.03
CA THR A 8 -16.97 -1.35 -2.20
C THR A 8 -15.80 -0.64 -2.90
N PHE A 9 -14.61 -0.73 -2.33
CA PHE A 9 -13.41 -0.12 -2.92
C PHE A 9 -12.12 -0.80 -2.45
N LEU A 10 -11.09 -0.67 -3.28
CA LEU A 10 -9.71 -0.99 -2.90
C LEU A 10 -9.23 0.04 -1.86
N GLN A 11 -8.75 -0.46 -0.72
CA GLN A 11 -8.31 0.39 0.40
C GLN A 11 -6.97 1.07 0.09
N ASP A 12 -6.75 2.24 0.66
CA ASP A 12 -5.52 3.01 0.51
C ASP A 12 -4.42 2.52 1.48
N VAL A 13 -4.06 1.23 1.41
CA VAL A 13 -3.08 0.60 2.32
C VAL A 13 -1.68 1.15 2.09
N VAL A 14 -1.22 1.08 0.88
CA VAL A 14 0.04 1.61 0.35
C VAL A 14 -0.23 2.02 -1.09
N ARG A 15 0.81 2.36 -1.83
CA ARG A 15 0.63 2.81 -3.20
C ARG A 15 0.04 1.74 -4.13
N ILE A 16 0.40 0.45 -3.93
CA ILE A 16 0.03 -0.62 -4.87
C ILE A 16 -1.43 -1.06 -4.74
N ASN A 17 -2.01 -1.09 -3.54
CA ASN A 17 -3.36 -1.65 -3.31
C ASN A 17 -4.47 -0.94 -4.11
N PRO A 18 -4.55 0.39 -4.21
CA PRO A 18 -5.59 1.05 -4.99
C PRO A 18 -5.36 0.99 -6.51
N VAL A 19 -4.28 0.36 -6.98
CA VAL A 19 -3.95 0.27 -8.41
C VAL A 19 -4.45 -1.06 -8.96
N HIS A 20 -5.25 -1.01 -10.03
CA HIS A 20 -5.70 -2.22 -10.71
C HIS A 20 -4.52 -3.01 -11.31
N PRO A 21 -4.53 -4.35 -11.27
CA PRO A 21 -3.41 -5.20 -11.70
C PRO A 21 -2.86 -4.88 -13.09
N HIS A 22 -3.73 -4.56 -14.06
CA HIS A 22 -3.31 -4.21 -15.43
C HIS A 22 -2.58 -2.86 -15.57
N ALA A 23 -2.59 -2.03 -14.54
CA ALA A 23 -1.88 -0.74 -14.50
C ALA A 23 -0.56 -0.81 -13.73
N LEU A 24 -0.21 -1.98 -13.19
CA LEU A 24 1.05 -2.20 -12.49
C LEU A 24 2.22 -2.29 -13.49
N PRO A 25 3.42 -1.86 -13.11
CA PRO A 25 4.60 -1.94 -13.96
C PRO A 25 5.24 -3.34 -14.01
N PHE A 26 4.66 -4.33 -13.35
CA PHE A 26 5.15 -5.72 -13.27
C PHE A 26 4.00 -6.70 -13.49
N ILE A 27 4.33 -7.92 -13.96
CA ILE A 27 3.35 -8.94 -14.36
C ILE A 27 2.69 -9.60 -13.14
N ASP A 28 3.46 -9.86 -12.10
CA ASP A 28 3.05 -10.51 -10.86
C ASP A 28 3.15 -9.55 -9.67
N LEU A 29 2.22 -9.68 -8.73
CA LEU A 29 2.24 -8.88 -7.49
C LEU A 29 3.47 -9.21 -6.64
N PRO A 30 4.04 -8.22 -5.91
CA PRO A 30 5.13 -8.47 -4.98
C PRO A 30 4.76 -9.49 -3.92
N ALA A 31 5.69 -10.42 -3.61
CA ALA A 31 5.45 -11.48 -2.62
C ALA A 31 5.06 -10.91 -1.24
N ALA A 32 5.65 -9.78 -0.84
CA ALA A 32 5.28 -9.09 0.39
C ALA A 32 3.80 -8.68 0.40
N TYR A 33 3.31 -8.13 -0.70
CA TYR A 33 1.92 -7.70 -0.81
C TYR A 33 0.96 -8.90 -0.75
N VAL A 34 1.22 -9.97 -1.54
CA VAL A 34 0.37 -11.16 -1.59
C VAL A 34 0.33 -11.87 -0.23
N ASN A 35 1.46 -11.98 0.47
CA ASN A 35 1.53 -12.62 1.79
C ASN A 35 0.71 -11.89 2.87
N TYR A 36 0.58 -10.57 2.79
CA TYR A 36 -0.15 -9.78 3.79
C TYR A 36 -1.62 -9.55 3.41
N PHE A 37 -1.91 -9.31 2.13
CA PHE A 37 -3.23 -8.84 1.70
C PHE A 37 -3.94 -9.78 0.71
N GLY A 38 -3.24 -10.81 0.19
CA GLY A 38 -3.75 -11.72 -0.81
C GLY A 38 -3.62 -11.17 -2.25
N GLU A 39 -3.98 -11.97 -3.23
CA GLU A 39 -3.89 -11.61 -4.66
C GLU A 39 -4.90 -10.52 -5.05
N GLU A 40 -6.08 -10.49 -4.42
CA GLU A 40 -7.13 -9.50 -4.63
C GLU A 40 -6.87 -8.19 -3.87
N GLY A 41 -5.92 -8.21 -2.92
CA GLY A 41 -5.66 -7.11 -1.99
C GLY A 41 -6.80 -6.86 -1.01
N LEU A 42 -6.77 -5.72 -0.32
CA LEU A 42 -7.86 -5.30 0.55
C LEU A 42 -8.91 -4.55 -0.28
N ASN A 43 -10.01 -5.22 -0.58
CA ASN A 43 -11.14 -4.73 -1.37
C ASN A 43 -12.45 -5.04 -0.64
N ASP A 44 -12.96 -4.09 0.13
CA ASP A 44 -14.08 -4.29 1.03
C ASP A 44 -15.14 -3.20 0.93
N GLU A 45 -16.34 -3.52 1.42
CA GLU A 45 -17.39 -2.54 1.64
C GLU A 45 -17.10 -1.69 2.87
N GLY A 46 -17.31 -0.38 2.76
CA GLY A 46 -17.09 0.51 3.88
C GLY A 46 -17.21 1.99 3.54
N ALA A 47 -16.59 2.80 4.39
CA ALA A 47 -16.50 4.24 4.25
C ALA A 47 -15.05 4.72 4.30
N SER A 48 -14.74 5.71 3.48
CA SER A 48 -13.44 6.37 3.41
C SER A 48 -13.62 7.88 3.49
N LEU A 49 -12.87 8.51 4.38
CA LEU A 49 -12.80 9.96 4.53
C LEU A 49 -11.40 10.43 4.18
N SER A 50 -11.26 11.21 3.11
CA SER A 50 -9.99 11.84 2.72
C SER A 50 -10.01 13.32 3.02
N TRP A 51 -8.93 13.80 3.60
CA TRP A 51 -8.71 15.21 3.87
C TRP A 51 -7.41 15.71 3.22
N LEU A 52 -7.58 16.50 2.18
CA LEU A 52 -6.47 17.25 1.58
C LEU A 52 -6.14 18.44 2.47
N THR A 53 -4.96 18.42 3.07
CA THR A 53 -4.48 19.48 3.97
C THR A 53 -4.13 20.74 3.17
N PRO A 54 -4.34 21.94 3.73
CA PRO A 54 -4.08 23.21 3.03
C PRO A 54 -2.58 23.61 3.07
N THR A 55 -1.68 22.67 2.78
CA THR A 55 -0.24 22.92 2.67
C THR A 55 0.05 23.68 1.36
N LYS A 56 1.03 24.61 1.40
CA LYS A 56 1.41 25.44 0.22
C LYS A 56 2.61 24.88 -0.54
N SER A 57 3.48 24.14 0.14
CA SER A 57 4.79 23.73 -0.39
C SER A 57 4.80 22.32 -0.97
N PHE A 58 3.85 21.47 -0.55
CA PHE A 58 3.73 20.09 -1.01
C PHE A 58 2.28 19.62 -0.87
N TYR A 59 1.91 18.57 -1.59
CA TYR A 59 0.61 17.94 -1.45
C TYR A 59 0.64 16.97 -0.27
N GLN A 60 -0.36 17.05 0.61
CA GLN A 60 -0.54 16.11 1.70
C GLN A 60 -2.01 15.74 1.84
N GLU A 61 -2.27 14.44 1.93
CA GLU A 61 -3.60 13.88 2.13
C GLU A 61 -3.59 12.90 3.31
N LEU A 62 -4.58 13.04 4.18
CA LEU A 62 -4.90 12.10 5.24
C LEU A 62 -6.14 11.32 4.83
N VAL A 63 -6.06 9.99 4.87
CA VAL A 63 -7.15 9.09 4.56
C VAL A 63 -7.46 8.24 5.77
N PHE A 64 -8.73 8.15 6.15
CA PHE A 64 -9.24 7.26 7.18
C PHE A 64 -10.31 6.37 6.57
N GLN A 65 -10.21 5.06 6.80
CA GLN A 65 -11.14 4.08 6.25
C GLN A 65 -11.61 3.11 7.34
N ALA A 66 -12.88 2.73 7.25
CA ALA A 66 -13.47 1.67 8.04
C ALA A 66 -14.21 0.73 7.08
N THR A 67 -13.81 -0.54 7.02
CA THR A 67 -14.30 -1.53 6.07
C THR A 67 -14.65 -2.85 6.74
N ALA A 68 -15.46 -3.67 6.09
CA ALA A 68 -16.12 -4.83 6.71
C ALA A 68 -15.24 -6.08 6.88
N ALA A 69 -13.94 -6.06 6.57
CA ALA A 69 -13.02 -7.21 6.63
C ALA A 69 -13.56 -8.47 5.89
N ALA A 70 -14.25 -8.29 4.77
CA ALA A 70 -14.88 -9.37 4.02
C ALA A 70 -13.98 -9.94 2.91
N SER A 71 -12.88 -9.25 2.58
CA SER A 71 -11.89 -9.72 1.61
C SER A 71 -11.12 -10.94 2.13
N GLU A 72 -10.69 -11.81 1.22
CA GLU A 72 -9.85 -12.97 1.51
C GLU A 72 -8.40 -12.55 1.74
N SER A 73 -8.15 -11.88 2.88
CA SER A 73 -6.81 -11.42 3.25
C SER A 73 -6.15 -12.40 4.23
N PRO A 74 -4.88 -12.80 4.02
CA PRO A 74 -4.15 -13.62 4.98
C PRO A 74 -3.97 -12.97 6.36
N SER A 75 -4.00 -11.63 6.44
CA SER A 75 -3.81 -10.89 7.69
C SER A 75 -5.09 -10.60 8.44
N PHE A 76 -6.23 -10.57 7.78
CA PHE A 76 -7.51 -10.14 8.36
C PHE A 76 -8.60 -11.15 8.08
N TYR A 77 -9.44 -11.40 9.08
CA TYR A 77 -10.54 -12.36 8.99
C TYR A 77 -11.76 -11.87 9.77
N ARG A 78 -12.89 -11.77 9.09
CA ARG A 78 -14.13 -11.27 9.68
C ARG A 78 -14.71 -12.21 10.75
N GLY A 79 -14.64 -13.53 10.54
CA GLY A 79 -15.31 -14.52 11.41
C GLY A 79 -16.81 -14.30 11.51
N ASP A 80 -17.38 -14.74 12.63
CA ASP A 80 -18.80 -14.54 12.96
C ASP A 80 -19.09 -13.16 13.61
N ASN A 81 -18.07 -12.36 13.85
CA ASN A 81 -18.15 -11.07 14.52
C ASN A 81 -18.18 -9.93 13.49
N ASN A 82 -19.09 -8.96 13.67
CA ASN A 82 -19.16 -7.74 12.85
C ASN A 82 -18.02 -6.77 13.17
N HIS A 83 -16.77 -7.23 13.04
CA HIS A 83 -15.59 -6.38 13.23
C HIS A 83 -15.18 -5.70 11.94
N PHE A 84 -14.65 -4.50 12.06
CA PHE A 84 -14.17 -3.68 10.95
C PHE A 84 -12.64 -3.67 10.91
N ILE A 85 -12.10 -3.50 9.71
CA ILE A 85 -10.73 -3.04 9.50
C ILE A 85 -10.75 -1.52 9.58
N TYR A 86 -9.86 -0.94 10.38
CA TYR A 86 -9.61 0.49 10.45
C TYR A 86 -8.25 0.79 9.86
N LEU A 87 -8.21 1.75 8.95
CA LEU A 87 -7.01 2.17 8.25
C LEU A 87 -6.83 3.68 8.37
N GLY A 88 -5.60 4.10 8.65
CA GLY A 88 -5.14 5.48 8.52
C GLY A 88 -3.96 5.53 7.55
N HIS A 89 -4.02 6.38 6.53
CA HIS A 89 -2.95 6.58 5.57
C HIS A 89 -2.62 8.07 5.43
N LEU A 90 -1.34 8.39 5.55
CA LEU A 90 -0.77 9.71 5.29
C LEU A 90 0.01 9.67 4.00
N LYS A 91 -0.43 10.41 3.01
CA LYS A 91 0.21 10.52 1.69
C LYS A 91 0.82 11.89 1.51
N ASN A 92 2.09 11.93 1.13
CA ASN A 92 2.81 13.16 0.81
C ASN A 92 3.36 13.09 -0.61
N PHE A 93 3.25 14.19 -1.35
CA PHE A 93 3.82 14.33 -2.68
C PHE A 93 4.63 15.61 -2.75
N PHE A 94 5.89 15.46 -3.15
CA PHE A 94 6.88 16.53 -3.26
C PHE A 94 7.32 16.68 -4.71
N THR A 95 7.28 17.89 -5.23
CA THR A 95 7.95 18.24 -6.48
C THR A 95 9.37 18.68 -6.13
N LEU A 96 10.36 17.82 -6.43
CA LEU A 96 11.77 18.08 -6.10
C LEU A 96 12.42 19.03 -7.13
N SER A 97 11.99 18.90 -8.39
CA SER A 97 12.41 19.76 -9.51
C SER A 97 11.40 19.63 -10.66
N ASP A 98 11.60 20.39 -11.74
CA ASP A 98 10.78 20.27 -12.95
C ASP A 98 10.79 18.87 -13.57
N ASN A 99 11.78 18.05 -13.22
CA ASN A 99 11.98 16.71 -13.78
C ASN A 99 11.80 15.58 -12.75
N ALA A 100 11.63 15.89 -11.46
CA ALA A 100 11.65 14.87 -10.40
C ALA A 100 10.56 15.08 -9.36
N THR A 101 9.93 13.98 -8.95
CA THR A 101 8.92 13.95 -7.89
C THR A 101 9.23 12.84 -6.89
N LEU A 102 8.79 13.03 -5.66
CA LEU A 102 8.87 12.07 -4.58
C LEU A 102 7.49 11.93 -3.92
N GLU A 103 6.99 10.71 -3.85
CA GLU A 103 5.83 10.35 -3.04
C GLU A 103 6.31 9.55 -1.82
N PHE A 104 5.73 9.84 -0.66
CA PHE A 104 6.02 9.15 0.60
C PHE A 104 4.72 8.94 1.35
N GLY A 105 4.42 7.68 1.68
CA GLY A 105 3.25 7.27 2.44
C GLY A 105 3.58 6.58 3.75
N LEU A 106 2.70 6.76 4.74
CA LEU A 106 2.70 6.03 6.00
C LEU A 106 1.30 5.47 6.23
N THR A 107 1.21 4.16 6.51
CA THR A 107 -0.06 3.48 6.74
C THR A 107 -0.05 2.78 8.09
N GLY A 108 -1.16 2.87 8.80
CA GLY A 108 -1.46 2.05 9.97
C GLY A 108 -2.80 1.36 9.77
N ILE A 109 -2.84 0.04 10.00
CA ILE A 109 -4.05 -0.77 9.84
C ILE A 109 -4.24 -1.62 11.09
N THR A 110 -5.48 -1.75 11.53
CA THR A 110 -5.87 -2.71 12.57
C THR A 110 -7.17 -3.38 12.18
N GLY A 111 -7.25 -4.69 12.37
CA GLY A 111 -8.44 -5.47 12.04
C GLY A 111 -8.45 -6.83 12.71
N PRO A 112 -9.60 -7.53 12.66
CA PRO A 112 -9.76 -8.86 13.24
C PRO A 112 -8.93 -9.90 12.49
N ASN A 113 -8.46 -10.92 13.21
CA ASN A 113 -7.81 -12.10 12.64
C ASN A 113 -8.63 -13.38 12.95
N ASP A 114 -8.18 -14.52 12.44
CA ASP A 114 -8.83 -15.84 12.60
C ASP A 114 -8.93 -16.33 14.05
N SER A 115 -8.11 -15.81 14.94
CA SER A 115 -8.10 -16.15 16.38
C SER A 115 -9.00 -15.25 17.23
N SER A 116 -9.93 -14.51 16.63
CA SER A 116 -10.79 -13.52 17.30
C SER A 116 -10.00 -12.47 18.09
N LYS A 117 -8.81 -12.16 17.60
CA LYS A 117 -7.91 -11.09 18.08
C LYS A 117 -7.67 -10.09 16.95
N ASN A 118 -6.74 -9.18 17.13
CA ASN A 118 -6.40 -8.18 16.15
C ASN A 118 -5.00 -8.40 15.56
N THR A 119 -4.89 -8.17 14.27
CA THR A 119 -3.64 -7.94 13.57
C THR A 119 -3.46 -6.43 13.38
N ASN A 120 -2.27 -5.93 13.67
CA ASN A 120 -1.87 -4.56 13.43
C ASN A 120 -0.76 -4.54 12.38
N ILE A 121 -0.92 -3.74 11.34
CA ILE A 121 0.08 -3.60 10.27
C ILE A 121 0.46 -2.14 10.16
N GLY A 122 1.77 -1.87 10.23
CA GLY A 122 2.38 -0.60 9.83
C GLY A 122 3.05 -0.75 8.49
N ALA A 123 2.89 0.22 7.59
CA ALA A 123 3.54 0.21 6.29
C ALA A 123 4.09 1.58 5.90
N VAL A 124 5.14 1.53 5.09
CA VAL A 124 5.78 2.70 4.50
C VAL A 124 5.89 2.49 3.01
N ASP A 125 5.54 3.47 2.21
CA ASP A 125 5.75 3.47 0.77
C ASP A 125 6.54 4.69 0.33
N LEU A 126 7.40 4.47 -0.66
CA LEU A 126 8.24 5.49 -1.27
C LEU A 126 8.24 5.30 -2.78
N THR A 127 8.00 6.39 -3.52
CA THR A 127 8.12 6.39 -4.98
C THR A 127 8.86 7.64 -5.44
N TYR A 128 10.01 7.43 -6.05
CA TYR A 128 10.76 8.47 -6.73
C TYR A 128 10.57 8.32 -8.24
N LYS A 129 10.22 9.41 -8.91
CA LYS A 129 10.13 9.46 -10.37
C LYS A 129 10.96 10.61 -10.91
N TRP A 130 11.77 10.30 -11.92
CA TRP A 130 12.51 11.27 -12.69
C TRP A 130 12.12 11.13 -14.17
N LYS A 131 11.70 12.23 -14.79
CA LYS A 131 11.27 12.28 -16.18
C LYS A 131 11.60 13.65 -16.76
N PRO A 132 12.73 13.81 -17.47
CA PRO A 132 13.17 15.09 -17.98
C PRO A 132 12.23 15.61 -19.06
N VAL A 133 11.78 16.86 -18.94
CA VAL A 133 10.78 17.46 -19.82
C VAL A 133 11.19 17.39 -21.30
N GLN A 134 12.46 17.65 -21.62
CA GLN A 134 12.97 17.66 -23.00
C GLN A 134 13.18 16.26 -23.60
N MET A 135 13.26 15.20 -22.76
CA MET A 135 13.55 13.83 -23.17
C MET A 135 12.50 12.83 -22.68
N ASN A 136 11.31 13.29 -22.34
CA ASN A 136 10.24 12.51 -21.70
C ASN A 136 9.67 11.36 -22.55
N THR A 137 9.99 11.30 -23.83
CA THR A 137 9.58 10.24 -24.76
C THR A 137 10.54 9.05 -24.80
N TYR A 138 11.76 9.19 -24.26
CA TYR A 138 12.78 8.16 -24.34
C TYR A 138 13.71 8.06 -23.13
N LYS A 139 13.47 8.87 -22.08
CA LYS A 139 14.17 8.77 -20.80
C LYS A 139 13.21 8.96 -19.63
N SER A 140 13.20 8.01 -18.72
CA SER A 140 12.56 8.12 -17.42
C SER A 140 13.19 7.12 -16.45
N PHE A 141 13.13 7.44 -15.17
CA PHE A 141 13.56 6.57 -14.10
C PHE A 141 12.47 6.55 -13.02
N THR A 142 12.08 5.35 -12.57
CA THR A 142 11.16 5.15 -11.46
C THR A 142 11.78 4.21 -10.45
N TRP A 143 11.76 4.59 -9.20
CA TRP A 143 12.07 3.73 -8.07
C TRP A 143 10.89 3.71 -7.12
N GLN A 144 10.38 2.52 -6.80
CA GLN A 144 9.27 2.30 -5.90
C GLN A 144 9.64 1.23 -4.88
N SER A 145 9.38 1.49 -3.61
CA SER A 145 9.60 0.54 -2.52
C SER A 145 8.49 0.62 -1.51
N GLU A 146 8.07 -0.52 -0.99
CA GLU A 146 7.10 -0.62 0.08
C GLU A 146 7.62 -1.58 1.15
N PHE A 147 7.40 -1.24 2.41
CA PHE A 147 7.77 -2.02 3.57
C PHE A 147 6.55 -2.22 4.46
N PHE A 148 6.38 -3.45 4.96
CA PHE A 148 5.28 -3.85 5.84
C PHE A 148 5.85 -4.45 7.11
N TYR A 149 5.28 -4.08 8.25
CA TYR A 149 5.52 -4.72 9.54
C TYR A 149 4.19 -5.10 10.14
N SER A 150 4.03 -6.38 10.48
CA SER A 150 2.82 -6.94 11.08
C SER A 150 3.07 -7.43 12.49
N ASN A 151 2.13 -7.14 13.37
CA ASN A 151 2.02 -7.71 14.70
C ASN A 151 0.64 -8.35 14.82
N ALA A 152 0.59 -9.67 14.69
CA ALA A 152 -0.63 -10.48 14.80
C ALA A 152 -0.74 -11.12 16.18
N ASN A 153 -1.79 -10.80 16.92
CA ASN A 153 -2.05 -11.39 18.24
C ASN A 153 -2.91 -12.62 18.09
N TYR A 154 -2.41 -13.81 18.45
CA TYR A 154 -3.14 -15.08 18.40
C TYR A 154 -3.62 -15.55 19.77
N SER A 155 -2.93 -15.18 20.84
CA SER A 155 -3.34 -15.45 22.23
C SER A 155 -2.87 -14.33 23.14
N SER A 156 -3.34 -14.33 24.38
CA SER A 156 -2.91 -13.34 25.40
C SER A 156 -1.42 -13.35 25.71
N ALA A 157 -0.66 -14.36 25.27
CA ALA A 157 0.76 -14.53 25.56
C ALA A 157 1.66 -14.50 24.32
N ASN A 158 1.12 -14.69 23.12
CA ASN A 158 1.93 -14.85 21.90
C ASN A 158 1.45 -13.91 20.80
N ALA A 159 2.27 -12.92 20.48
CA ALA A 159 2.16 -12.13 19.25
C ALA A 159 3.16 -12.68 18.22
N HIS A 160 2.72 -12.80 16.97
CA HIS A 160 3.59 -13.11 15.85
C HIS A 160 3.97 -11.81 15.14
N ASN A 161 5.26 -11.54 15.05
CA ASN A 161 5.80 -10.40 14.33
C ASN A 161 6.39 -10.87 13.01
N SER A 162 6.10 -10.18 11.94
CA SER A 162 6.63 -10.46 10.61
C SER A 162 6.84 -9.18 9.83
N PHE A 163 7.74 -9.22 8.86
CA PHE A 163 7.93 -8.09 7.96
C PHE A 163 8.06 -8.55 6.51
N GLY A 164 7.79 -7.65 5.61
CA GLY A 164 7.92 -7.85 4.19
C GLY A 164 8.27 -6.55 3.49
N LEU A 165 8.95 -6.65 2.36
CA LEU A 165 9.28 -5.50 1.54
C LEU A 165 9.39 -5.90 0.07
N TYR A 166 9.20 -4.92 -0.80
CA TYR A 166 9.70 -5.00 -2.15
C TYR A 166 10.35 -3.69 -2.56
N SER A 167 11.26 -3.78 -3.52
CA SER A 167 11.87 -2.63 -4.17
C SER A 167 11.94 -2.87 -5.67
N PHE A 168 11.39 -1.95 -6.43
CA PHE A 168 11.29 -2.00 -7.89
C PHE A 168 11.97 -0.80 -8.51
N VAL A 169 12.74 -1.05 -9.56
CA VAL A 169 13.40 -0.01 -10.35
C VAL A 169 13.04 -0.22 -11.82
N GLU A 170 12.71 0.87 -12.50
CA GLU A 170 12.52 0.91 -13.95
C GLU A 170 13.30 2.08 -14.54
N ASP A 171 14.12 1.80 -15.54
CA ASP A 171 14.87 2.80 -16.31
C ASP A 171 14.50 2.71 -17.79
N GLN A 172 13.96 3.78 -18.35
CA GLN A 172 13.74 3.90 -19.78
C GLN A 172 15.03 4.35 -20.45
N VAL A 173 15.75 3.38 -21.04
CA VAL A 173 17.03 3.60 -21.72
C VAL A 173 16.90 4.11 -23.15
N ALA A 174 15.73 3.86 -23.80
CA ALA A 174 15.42 4.37 -25.13
C ALA A 174 13.89 4.39 -25.35
N LYS A 175 13.43 4.97 -26.48
CA LYS A 175 12.00 5.21 -26.79
C LYS A 175 11.06 4.01 -26.56
N ARG A 176 11.57 2.77 -26.78
CA ARG A 176 10.79 1.53 -26.64
C ARG A 176 11.46 0.49 -25.75
N TRP A 177 12.52 0.87 -25.02
CA TRP A 177 13.29 -0.05 -24.21
C TRP A 177 13.29 0.39 -22.76
N PHE A 178 12.82 -0.51 -21.91
CA PHE A 178 12.78 -0.35 -20.47
C PHE A 178 13.58 -1.48 -19.84
N LEU A 179 14.44 -1.13 -18.90
CA LEU A 179 15.15 -2.07 -18.04
C LEU A 179 14.51 -2.03 -16.67
N THR A 180 14.05 -3.19 -16.20
CA THR A 180 13.35 -3.30 -14.91
C THR A 180 14.03 -4.32 -14.01
N GLY A 181 14.00 -4.07 -12.72
CA GLY A 181 14.43 -5.02 -11.70
C GLY A 181 13.56 -4.90 -10.46
N ARG A 182 13.23 -6.04 -9.84
CA ARG A 182 12.48 -6.08 -8.58
C ARG A 182 13.15 -7.08 -7.62
N TYR A 183 13.21 -6.68 -6.37
CA TYR A 183 13.59 -7.53 -5.25
C TYR A 183 12.43 -7.61 -4.29
N ASP A 184 12.06 -8.83 -3.88
CA ASP A 184 11.00 -9.12 -2.93
C ASP A 184 11.55 -9.92 -1.75
N TYR A 185 11.10 -9.57 -0.55
CA TYR A 185 11.28 -10.36 0.65
C TYR A 185 9.98 -10.36 1.46
N ALA A 186 9.52 -11.52 1.92
CA ALA A 186 8.31 -11.59 2.73
C ALA A 186 8.35 -12.75 3.72
N GLU A 187 8.07 -12.43 4.97
CA GLU A 187 7.71 -13.40 6.00
C GLU A 187 6.19 -13.63 5.98
N ARG A 188 5.75 -14.75 6.50
CA ARG A 188 4.31 -15.00 6.64
C ARG A 188 3.75 -14.20 7.80
N PRO A 189 2.56 -13.55 7.66
CA PRO A 189 1.95 -12.77 8.73
C PRO A 189 1.30 -13.62 9.82
N TYR A 190 1.30 -14.95 9.68
CA TYR A 190 0.64 -15.89 10.59
C TYR A 190 1.58 -17.05 10.97
N ASN A 191 1.38 -17.61 12.17
CA ASN A 191 1.97 -18.89 12.58
C ASN A 191 1.14 -20.04 12.00
N ASN A 192 1.80 -20.98 11.35
CA ASN A 192 1.21 -22.30 11.03
C ASN A 192 1.10 -23.14 12.28
#